data_38ae7920782a587be5f206fa3c98d25e
#
_entry.id   38ae7920782a587be5f206fa3c98d25e
#
_cell.length_a   1.000
_cell.length_b   1.000
_cell.length_c   1.000
_cell.angle_alpha   90.00
_cell.angle_beta   90.00
_cell.angle_gamma   90.00
#
_symmetry.space_group_name_H-M   'P 1'
#
loop_
_entity.id
_entity.type
_entity.pdbx_description
1 polymer ?
#
loop_
_entity_poly.entity_id
_entity_poly.type
_entity_poly.pdbx_seq_one_letter_code
_entity_poly.pdbx_strand_id
1 'polypeptide(L)'
;RNRAAAGEDSPRRGYVADALAKRRWSPVAPGLRQLVLAESGAMTARLFYLAPGTRVPVHTHRGQELTMVLHGAYSDECGTFARGDVAELDDAVTHQPVVSQEGDCVALAVTDAPLRFRNWAVRLVQPLLGI
;
A
#
# COMPACT_ATOMS: atom_id res chain seq x y z
N ARG A 1 11.28 -25.04 -26.12
CA ARG A 1 9.90 -24.73 -25.68
C ARG A 1 9.62 -25.49 -24.40
N ASN A 2 10.03 -24.93 -23.25
CA ASN A 2 9.57 -25.41 -21.95
C ASN A 2 8.41 -24.50 -21.50
N ARG A 3 7.20 -24.94 -21.76
CA ARG A 3 6.04 -24.54 -20.97
C ARG A 3 6.19 -25.29 -19.63
N ALA A 4 6.75 -24.61 -18.65
CA ALA A 4 6.55 -25.04 -17.28
C ALA A 4 5.05 -24.91 -17.01
N ALA A 5 4.38 -26.05 -16.86
CA ALA A 5 3.03 -26.12 -16.33
C ALA A 5 3.06 -25.41 -14.98
N ALA A 6 2.40 -24.26 -14.89
CA ALA A 6 2.15 -23.62 -13.62
C ALA A 6 1.21 -24.55 -12.83
N GLY A 7 1.80 -25.38 -11.98
CA GLY A 7 1.05 -26.25 -11.09
C GLY A 7 0.09 -25.40 -10.27
N GLU A 8 -1.17 -25.76 -10.27
CA GLU A 8 -2.28 -25.12 -9.56
C GLU A 8 -2.14 -25.18 -8.03
N ASP A 9 -1.06 -25.73 -7.52
CA ASP A 9 -0.86 -26.04 -6.10
C ASP A 9 0.35 -25.33 -5.49
N SER A 10 0.54 -24.05 -5.84
CA SER A 10 1.51 -23.26 -5.09
C SER A 10 0.87 -22.84 -3.76
N PRO A 11 1.42 -23.22 -2.59
CA PRO A 11 0.92 -22.79 -1.28
C PRO A 11 0.77 -21.25 -1.18
N ARG A 12 1.55 -20.51 -1.96
CA ARG A 12 1.50 -19.05 -2.02
C ARG A 12 0.27 -18.50 -2.75
N ARG A 13 -0.23 -19.19 -3.78
CA ARG A 13 -1.45 -18.78 -4.49
C ARG A 13 -2.68 -18.99 -3.62
N GLY A 14 -2.77 -20.11 -2.90
CA GLY A 14 -3.85 -20.37 -1.96
C GLY A 14 -3.92 -19.35 -0.84
N TYR A 15 -2.77 -18.99 -0.25
CA TYR A 15 -2.69 -18.01 0.83
C TYR A 15 -3.17 -16.62 0.38
N VAL A 16 -2.74 -16.13 -0.76
CA VAL A 16 -3.16 -14.81 -1.27
C VAL A 16 -4.63 -14.83 -1.66
N ALA A 17 -5.08 -15.86 -2.34
CA ALA A 17 -6.50 -16.00 -2.74
C ALA A 17 -7.41 -16.08 -1.51
N ASP A 18 -7.05 -16.85 -0.49
CA ASP A 18 -7.77 -16.95 0.77
C ASP A 18 -7.79 -15.62 1.53
N ALA A 19 -6.67 -14.92 1.57
CA ALA A 19 -6.58 -13.60 2.20
C ALA A 19 -7.49 -12.59 1.50
N LEU A 20 -7.49 -12.57 0.17
CA LEU A 20 -8.37 -11.70 -0.62
C LEU A 20 -9.85 -12.06 -0.49
N ALA A 21 -10.20 -13.36 -0.40
CA ALA A 21 -11.57 -13.82 -0.27
C ALA A 21 -12.18 -13.55 1.11
N LYS A 22 -11.38 -13.59 2.16
CA LYS A 22 -11.83 -13.46 3.56
C LYS A 22 -11.82 -12.03 4.09
N ARG A 23 -11.17 -11.10 3.40
CA ARG A 23 -10.95 -9.73 3.90
C ARG A 23 -11.69 -8.71 3.08
N ARG A 24 -12.14 -7.66 3.74
CA ARG A 24 -12.86 -6.57 3.10
C ARG A 24 -11.97 -5.35 2.98
N TRP A 25 -12.05 -4.69 1.85
CA TRP A 25 -11.49 -3.38 1.65
C TRP A 25 -12.17 -2.37 2.58
N SER A 26 -11.38 -1.63 3.33
CA SER A 26 -11.86 -0.56 4.19
C SER A 26 -11.42 0.81 3.68
N PRO A 27 -12.29 1.84 3.77
CA PRO A 27 -11.92 3.18 3.35
C PRO A 27 -10.89 3.78 4.30
N VAL A 28 -9.93 4.53 3.74
CA VAL A 28 -8.90 5.28 4.48
C VAL A 28 -9.09 6.77 4.28
N ALA A 29 -9.27 7.19 3.03
CA ALA A 29 -9.46 8.57 2.60
C ALA A 29 -10.24 8.58 1.27
N PRO A 30 -10.66 9.74 0.75
CA PRO A 30 -11.28 9.81 -0.56
C PRO A 30 -10.37 9.18 -1.62
N GLY A 31 -10.89 8.18 -2.35
CA GLY A 31 -10.18 7.44 -3.38
C GLY A 31 -9.15 6.43 -2.88
N LEU A 32 -8.96 6.28 -1.57
CA LEU A 32 -7.99 5.36 -0.96
C LEU A 32 -8.69 4.32 -0.11
N ARG A 33 -8.43 3.04 -0.41
CA ARG A 33 -8.91 1.88 0.36
C ARG A 33 -7.75 0.99 0.73
N GLN A 34 -7.87 0.27 1.82
CA GLN A 34 -6.88 -0.71 2.26
C GLN A 34 -7.47 -2.09 2.48
N LEU A 35 -6.63 -3.09 2.32
CA LEU A 35 -6.90 -4.49 2.67
C LEU A 35 -5.70 -5.01 3.45
N VAL A 36 -5.88 -5.30 4.72
CA VAL A 36 -4.81 -5.90 5.55
C VAL A 36 -4.66 -7.37 5.17
N LEU A 37 -3.46 -7.76 4.74
CA LEU A 37 -3.14 -9.11 4.33
C LEU A 37 -2.60 -9.95 5.49
N ALA A 38 -1.68 -9.39 6.26
CA ALA A 38 -1.01 -10.09 7.35
C ALA A 38 -0.51 -9.12 8.41
N GLU A 39 -0.45 -9.59 9.64
CA GLU A 39 0.13 -8.89 10.79
C GLU A 39 1.01 -9.86 11.57
N SER A 40 2.19 -9.39 11.97
CA SER A 40 3.12 -10.16 12.79
C SER A 40 3.94 -9.20 13.67
N GLY A 41 3.67 -9.20 14.98
CA GLY A 41 4.25 -8.22 15.88
C GLY A 41 3.89 -6.79 15.47
N ALA A 42 4.89 -5.93 15.27
CA ALA A 42 4.70 -4.56 14.80
C ALA A 42 4.54 -4.45 13.29
N MET A 43 4.78 -5.54 12.54
CA MET A 43 4.74 -5.54 11.08
C MET A 43 3.33 -5.75 10.55
N THR A 44 2.97 -4.98 9.54
CA THR A 44 1.70 -5.11 8.83
C THR A 44 1.93 -5.06 7.32
N ALA A 45 1.37 -6.03 6.62
CA ALA A 45 1.32 -6.05 5.16
C ALA A 45 -0.08 -5.68 4.68
N ARG A 46 -0.18 -4.70 3.79
CA ARG A 46 -1.43 -4.17 3.24
C ARG A 46 -1.40 -4.07 1.74
N LEU A 47 -2.55 -4.25 1.13
CA LEU A 47 -2.81 -3.70 -0.20
C LEU A 47 -3.49 -2.34 -0.06
N PHE A 48 -3.04 -1.38 -0.85
CA PHE A 48 -3.73 -0.12 -1.07
C PHE A 48 -4.31 -0.08 -2.48
N TYR A 49 -5.56 0.33 -2.57
CA TYR A 49 -6.19 0.71 -3.82
C TYR A 49 -6.39 2.22 -3.83
N LEU A 50 -5.91 2.87 -4.88
CA LEU A 50 -5.98 4.30 -5.06
C LEU A 50 -6.62 4.61 -6.42
N ALA A 51 -7.72 5.36 -6.39
CA ALA A 51 -8.38 5.83 -7.60
C ALA A 51 -7.49 6.80 -8.39
N PRO A 52 -7.73 6.98 -9.71
CA PRO A 52 -6.97 7.93 -10.51
C PRO A 52 -6.95 9.33 -9.90
N GLY A 53 -5.79 9.96 -9.86
CA GLY A 53 -5.62 11.31 -9.34
C GLY A 53 -5.67 11.45 -7.82
N THR A 54 -5.81 10.36 -7.08
CA THR A 54 -5.84 10.39 -5.61
C THR A 54 -4.54 10.98 -5.06
N ARG A 55 -4.69 11.89 -4.10
CA ARG A 55 -3.60 12.45 -3.31
C ARG A 55 -3.65 11.86 -1.92
N VAL A 56 -2.60 11.14 -1.53
CA VAL A 56 -2.46 10.67 -0.15
C VAL A 56 -2.06 11.87 0.72
N PRO A 57 -2.66 12.07 1.90
CA PRO A 57 -2.24 13.14 2.79
C PRO A 57 -0.74 13.12 3.08
N VAL A 58 -0.12 14.28 3.18
CA VAL A 58 1.31 14.41 3.49
C VAL A 58 1.63 13.67 4.78
N HIS A 59 2.59 12.77 4.74
CA HIS A 59 2.99 11.95 5.88
C HIS A 59 4.47 11.57 5.84
N THR A 60 4.94 11.13 6.97
CA THR A 60 6.19 10.40 7.12
C THR A 60 5.93 9.09 7.84
N HIS A 61 6.96 8.34 8.15
CA HIS A 61 6.88 7.04 8.78
C HIS A 61 7.57 7.10 10.15
N ARG A 62 7.01 6.41 11.16
CA ARG A 62 7.69 6.27 12.46
C ARG A 62 8.77 5.19 12.42
N GLY A 63 8.64 4.26 11.49
CA GLY A 63 9.57 3.18 11.22
C GLY A 63 9.88 3.10 9.74
N GLN A 64 10.01 1.89 9.24
CA GLN A 64 10.30 1.63 7.83
C GLN A 64 9.05 1.20 7.06
N GLU A 65 9.01 1.54 5.78
CA GLU A 65 8.02 1.08 4.83
C GLU A 65 8.71 0.58 3.56
N LEU A 66 8.28 -0.59 3.10
CA LEU A 66 8.55 -1.08 1.75
C LEU A 66 7.25 -1.08 0.98
N THR A 67 7.22 -0.38 -0.14
CA THR A 67 6.04 -0.33 -1.02
C THR A 67 6.42 -0.79 -2.42
N MET A 68 5.69 -1.77 -2.93
CA MET A 68 5.80 -2.23 -4.31
C MET A 68 4.54 -1.87 -5.08
N VAL A 69 4.69 -1.23 -6.23
CA VAL A 69 3.57 -0.98 -7.14
C VAL A 69 3.23 -2.25 -7.89
N LEU A 70 2.00 -2.72 -7.78
CA LEU A 70 1.50 -3.91 -8.46
C LEU A 70 0.74 -3.57 -9.74
N HIS A 71 0.12 -2.39 -9.79
CA HIS A 71 -0.63 -1.89 -10.94
C HIS A 71 -0.66 -0.36 -10.91
N GLY A 72 -0.59 0.26 -12.10
CA GLY A 72 -0.65 1.71 -12.23
C GLY A 72 0.66 2.39 -11.83
N ALA A 73 0.57 3.64 -11.42
CA ALA A 73 1.70 4.47 -11.04
C ALA A 73 1.30 5.59 -10.08
N TYR A 74 2.25 6.00 -9.25
CA TYR A 74 2.15 7.23 -8.46
C TYR A 74 3.47 8.01 -8.52
N SER A 75 3.40 9.27 -8.18
CA SER A 75 4.58 10.13 -8.05
C SER A 75 4.60 10.82 -6.69
N ASP A 76 5.77 11.05 -6.17
CA ASP A 76 6.03 11.85 -4.98
C ASP A 76 7.31 12.68 -5.15
N GLU A 77 7.82 13.25 -4.07
CA GLU A 77 9.04 14.06 -4.07
C GLU A 77 10.30 13.27 -4.47
N CYS A 78 10.26 11.94 -4.32
CA CYS A 78 11.37 11.05 -4.68
C CYS A 78 11.37 10.64 -6.16
N GLY A 79 10.24 10.79 -6.84
CA GLY A 79 10.10 10.43 -8.26
C GLY A 79 8.79 9.73 -8.59
N THR A 80 8.78 9.05 -9.74
CA THR A 80 7.63 8.28 -10.23
C THR A 80 7.89 6.79 -10.05
N PHE A 81 6.91 6.09 -9.49
CA PHE A 81 6.91 4.66 -9.25
C PHE A 81 5.81 4.01 -10.06
N ALA A 82 6.17 3.01 -10.85
CA ALA A 82 5.26 2.24 -11.69
C ALA A 82 5.35 0.75 -11.34
N ARG A 83 4.53 -0.08 -11.96
CA ARG A 83 4.47 -1.52 -11.70
C ARG A 83 5.85 -2.16 -11.61
N GLY A 84 6.10 -2.85 -10.51
CA GLY A 84 7.35 -3.55 -10.23
C GLY A 84 8.38 -2.70 -9.48
N ASP A 85 8.19 -1.38 -9.39
CA ASP A 85 9.07 -0.51 -8.63
C ASP A 85 8.83 -0.67 -7.13
N VAL A 86 9.90 -0.56 -6.36
CA VAL A 86 9.89 -0.63 -4.90
C VAL A 86 10.41 0.67 -4.33
N ALA A 87 9.63 1.27 -3.43
CA ALA A 87 10.07 2.39 -2.60
C ALA A 87 10.40 1.88 -1.20
N GLU A 88 11.57 2.26 -0.70
CA GLU A 88 12.00 2.03 0.68
C GLU A 88 12.04 3.38 1.39
N LEU A 89 11.24 3.52 2.44
CA LEU A 89 11.01 4.79 3.13
C LEU A 89 11.22 4.61 4.63
N ASP A 90 11.73 5.66 5.27
CA ASP A 90 11.93 5.75 6.72
C ASP A 90 11.40 7.08 7.27
N ASP A 91 11.73 7.38 8.52
CA ASP A 91 11.31 8.61 9.21
C ASP A 91 11.97 9.89 8.67
N ALA A 92 13.01 9.76 7.85
CA ALA A 92 13.68 10.90 7.20
C ALA A 92 12.91 11.43 5.98
N VAL A 93 11.97 10.66 5.44
CA VAL A 93 11.21 11.01 4.23
C VAL A 93 9.80 11.45 4.59
N THR A 94 9.48 12.71 4.26
CA THR A 94 8.11 13.23 4.26
C THR A 94 7.66 13.35 2.82
N HIS A 95 6.53 12.75 2.48
CA HIS A 95 6.07 12.72 1.10
C HIS A 95 4.56 12.81 0.96
N GLN A 96 4.12 13.18 -0.24
CA GLN A 96 2.73 13.13 -0.66
C GLN A 96 2.61 12.35 -1.96
N PRO A 97 2.28 11.07 -1.92
CA PRO A 97 2.02 10.30 -3.13
C PRO A 97 0.78 10.83 -3.87
N VAL A 98 0.91 10.96 -5.18
CA VAL A 98 -0.17 11.37 -6.09
C VAL A 98 -0.28 10.36 -7.21
N VAL A 99 -1.46 9.76 -7.35
CA VAL A 99 -1.72 8.76 -8.39
C VAL A 99 -1.89 9.43 -9.74
N SER A 100 -1.40 8.78 -10.80
CA SER A 100 -1.61 9.22 -12.18
C SER A 100 -3.09 9.39 -12.49
N GLN A 101 -3.42 10.40 -13.29
CA GLN A 101 -4.78 10.60 -13.79
C GLN A 101 -5.21 9.54 -14.81
N GLU A 102 -4.27 8.78 -15.35
CA GLU A 102 -4.51 7.83 -16.44
C GLU A 102 -5.16 6.52 -15.97
N GLY A 103 -5.07 6.19 -14.69
CA GLY A 103 -5.64 4.98 -14.15
C GLY A 103 -5.48 4.85 -12.65
N ASP A 104 -6.06 3.79 -12.10
CA ASP A 104 -5.92 3.45 -10.69
C ASP A 104 -4.53 2.87 -10.37
N CYS A 105 -4.20 2.85 -9.10
CA CYS A 105 -2.95 2.29 -8.59
C CYS A 105 -3.25 1.26 -7.50
N VAL A 106 -2.56 0.14 -7.58
CA VAL A 106 -2.56 -0.88 -6.51
C VAL A 106 -1.13 -1.07 -6.02
N ALA A 107 -0.93 -0.95 -4.74
CA ALA A 107 0.38 -1.09 -4.12
C ALA A 107 0.32 -2.04 -2.93
N LEU A 108 1.38 -2.83 -2.77
CA LEU A 108 1.64 -3.63 -1.58
C LEU A 108 2.59 -2.87 -0.67
N ALA A 109 2.18 -2.60 0.56
CA ALA A 109 3.00 -1.92 1.54
C ALA A 109 3.22 -2.81 2.77
N VAL A 110 4.46 -2.86 3.23
CA VAL A 110 4.85 -3.51 4.49
C VAL A 110 5.44 -2.44 5.40
N THR A 111 4.84 -2.28 6.58
CA THR A 111 5.24 -1.28 7.57
C THR A 111 5.52 -1.96 8.91
N ASP A 112 6.43 -1.40 9.69
CA ASP A 112 6.74 -1.86 11.07
C ASP A 112 6.21 -0.90 12.14
N ALA A 113 5.60 0.21 11.74
CA ALA A 113 4.96 1.18 12.63
C ALA A 113 3.86 1.96 11.91
N PRO A 114 2.93 2.62 12.64
CA PRO A 114 1.92 3.49 12.03
C PRO A 114 2.53 4.66 11.27
N LEU A 115 1.81 5.16 10.25
CA LEU A 115 2.16 6.36 9.53
C LEU A 115 2.08 7.59 10.46
N ARG A 116 2.84 8.61 10.12
CA ARG A 116 2.83 9.89 10.83
C ARG A 116 2.35 10.99 9.90
N PHE A 117 1.09 11.37 10.04
CA PHE A 117 0.49 12.42 9.22
C PHE A 117 0.86 13.82 9.74
N ARG A 118 1.10 14.72 8.82
CA ARG A 118 1.36 16.13 9.10
C ARG A 118 0.09 16.85 9.56
N ASN A 119 -1.06 16.53 8.96
CA ASN A 119 -2.35 17.13 9.28
C ASN A 119 -2.88 16.57 10.60
N TRP A 120 -3.13 17.43 11.57
CA TRP A 120 -3.64 17.05 12.89
C TRP A 120 -5.04 16.42 12.85
N ALA A 121 -5.92 16.85 11.92
CA ALA A 121 -7.26 16.29 11.78
C ALA A 121 -7.19 14.83 11.28
N VAL A 122 -6.28 14.53 10.36
CA VAL A 122 -6.01 13.15 9.94
C VAL A 122 -5.49 12.31 11.11
N ARG A 123 -4.61 12.89 11.94
CA ARG A 123 -4.07 12.21 13.13
C ARG A 123 -5.15 11.85 14.16
N LEU A 124 -6.18 12.68 14.30
CA LEU A 124 -7.30 12.40 15.23
C LEU A 124 -8.11 11.17 14.81
N VAL A 125 -8.34 10.98 13.51
CA VAL A 125 -9.12 9.86 12.99
C VAL A 125 -8.26 8.65 12.64
N GLN A 126 -6.96 8.80 12.65
CA GLN A 126 -6.00 7.75 12.28
C GLN A 126 -6.21 6.42 13.01
N PRO A 127 -6.47 6.38 14.34
CA PRO A 127 -6.73 5.11 15.03
C PRO A 127 -7.96 4.36 14.50
N LEU A 128 -8.96 5.09 13.99
CA LEU A 128 -10.16 4.51 13.39
C LEU A 128 -9.89 3.93 11.99
N LEU A 129 -8.87 4.43 11.32
CA LEU A 129 -8.49 4.02 9.97
C LEU A 129 -7.49 2.85 9.96
N GLY A 130 -6.87 2.54 11.09
CA GLY A 130 -5.92 1.45 11.21
C GLY A 130 -4.61 1.65 10.42
N ILE A 131 -4.17 2.86 10.27
CA ILE A 131 -2.95 3.23 9.54
C ILE A 131 -2.02 4.05 10.46
#